data_5bf460684ac0dedf5b95d653168e7a72
#
_entry.id   5bf460684ac0dedf5b95d653168e7a72
#
_cell.length_a   1.000
_cell.length_b   1.000
_cell.length_c   1.000
_cell.angle_alpha   90.00
_cell.angle_beta   90.00
_cell.angle_gamma   90.00
#
_symmetry.space_group_name_H-M   'P 1'
#
loop_
_entity.id
_entity.type
_entity.pdbx_description
1 polymer ?
#
loop_
_entity_poly.entity_id
_entity_poly.type
_entity_poly.pdbx_seq_one_letter_code
_entity_poly.pdbx_strand_id
1 'polypeptide(L)'
;MIIATALLWALAGVCVKSITWGTMDIVCARSLISLIILFIAKGSFKLKFTKTNILCGVMIMLTGILYVGAIKLTTAGTAIILQYIAPILVFLYEVIFKGRKARTSEAVITLCVFAGCVLSFADSIDMTHVLGNFLALLSGFTFAAEIIIMNGEGSDSVDSTIFGNGFSFIVCLPFFIHDIPGLPFDATNITWVLILSVFQFGLANLLFAKGCKLIDSVECSLLLTIEPIFNPIPVAVICGERMGNLSLLGAAVVIMSITMYTLNPRIEERRTAGKAKKNAG
;
A
#
# COMPACT_ATOMS: atom_id res chain seq x y z
N MET A 1 -13.35 4.39 -2.94
CA MET A 1 -12.34 4.56 -1.88
C MET A 1 -11.04 3.87 -2.27
N ILE A 2 -10.99 2.53 -2.44
CA ILE A 2 -9.73 1.79 -2.72
C ILE A 2 -9.02 2.27 -3.99
N ILE A 3 -9.75 2.53 -5.09
CA ILE A 3 -9.15 3.10 -6.32
C ILE A 3 -8.52 4.48 -6.04
N ALA A 4 -9.20 5.33 -5.28
CA ALA A 4 -8.64 6.63 -4.90
C ALA A 4 -7.38 6.48 -4.02
N THR A 5 -7.37 5.49 -3.12
CA THR A 5 -6.17 5.12 -2.35
C THR A 5 -5.01 4.76 -3.28
N ALA A 6 -5.25 3.85 -4.24
CA ALA A 6 -4.23 3.40 -5.19
C ALA A 6 -3.65 4.55 -6.02
N LEU A 7 -4.51 5.47 -6.48
CA LEU A 7 -4.07 6.66 -7.22
C LEU A 7 -3.22 7.62 -6.36
N LEU A 8 -3.57 7.80 -5.10
CA LEU A 8 -2.77 8.61 -4.17
C LEU A 8 -1.44 7.93 -3.81
N TRP A 9 -1.46 6.61 -3.61
CA TRP A 9 -0.24 5.85 -3.34
C TRP A 9 0.72 5.82 -4.52
N ALA A 10 0.23 5.93 -5.76
CA ALA A 10 1.06 6.02 -6.94
C ALA A 10 2.07 7.21 -6.94
N LEU A 11 1.85 8.20 -6.08
CA LEU A 11 2.79 9.31 -5.87
C LEU A 11 4.00 8.94 -5.01
N ALA A 12 3.98 7.79 -4.30
CA ALA A 12 5.00 7.43 -3.31
C ALA A 12 6.41 7.43 -3.88
N GLY A 13 6.60 6.78 -5.04
CA GLY A 13 7.91 6.63 -5.68
C GLY A 13 8.58 7.98 -5.95
N VAL A 14 7.85 8.90 -6.57
CA VAL A 14 8.34 10.26 -6.87
C VAL A 14 8.62 11.04 -5.59
N CYS A 15 7.67 11.06 -4.66
CA CYS A 15 7.82 11.80 -3.41
C CYS A 15 9.04 11.33 -2.62
N VAL A 16 9.18 10.00 -2.39
CA VAL A 16 10.30 9.45 -1.60
C VAL A 16 11.65 9.67 -2.29
N LYS A 17 11.71 9.56 -3.62
CA LYS A 17 12.95 9.83 -4.38
C LYS A 17 13.33 11.31 -4.39
N SER A 18 12.36 12.21 -4.36
CA SER A 18 12.59 13.67 -4.35
C SER A 18 13.01 14.21 -3.00
N ILE A 19 12.78 13.47 -1.91
CA ILE A 19 13.19 13.85 -0.55
C ILE A 19 14.59 13.32 -0.31
N THR A 20 15.54 14.19 0.11
CA THR A 20 16.92 13.79 0.39
C THR A 20 17.11 13.19 1.79
N TRP A 21 16.11 13.24 2.65
CA TRP A 21 16.14 12.70 4.02
C TRP A 21 16.30 11.17 4.04
N GLY A 22 16.75 10.66 5.16
CA GLY A 22 16.86 9.23 5.43
C GLY A 22 15.48 8.54 5.52
N THR A 23 15.50 7.20 5.46
CA THR A 23 14.28 6.39 5.55
C THR A 23 13.50 6.66 6.83
N MET A 24 14.18 6.66 7.99
CA MET A 24 13.54 6.84 9.29
C MET A 24 12.97 8.25 9.46
N ASP A 25 13.65 9.27 8.90
CA ASP A 25 13.22 10.67 8.95
C ASP A 25 11.93 10.89 8.16
N ILE A 26 11.88 10.35 6.95
CA ILE A 26 10.68 10.40 6.11
C ILE A 26 9.51 9.69 6.80
N VAL A 27 9.74 8.51 7.35
CA VAL A 27 8.68 7.72 8.02
C VAL A 27 8.22 8.44 9.28
N CYS A 28 9.12 9.04 10.07
CA CYS A 28 8.77 9.82 11.25
C CYS A 28 7.86 11.01 10.91
N ALA A 29 8.32 11.87 9.99
CA ALA A 29 7.60 13.08 9.61
C ALA A 29 6.22 12.79 9.02
N ARG A 30 6.14 11.85 8.05
CA ARG A 30 4.87 11.49 7.42
C ARG A 30 3.88 10.87 8.40
N SER A 31 4.37 10.05 9.35
CA SER A 31 3.51 9.38 10.32
C SER A 31 2.92 10.37 11.33
N LEU A 32 3.67 11.37 11.75
CA LEU A 32 3.16 12.44 12.62
C LEU A 32 2.01 13.21 11.95
N ILE A 33 2.22 13.66 10.71
CA ILE A 33 1.20 14.42 9.97
C ILE A 33 -0.03 13.55 9.69
N SER A 34 0.19 12.28 9.31
CA SER A 34 -0.90 11.32 9.10
C SER A 34 -1.72 11.08 10.38
N LEU A 35 -1.07 10.97 11.55
CA LEU A 35 -1.76 10.86 12.84
C LEU A 35 -2.71 12.03 13.10
N ILE A 36 -2.26 13.25 12.84
CA ILE A 36 -3.09 14.45 13.00
C ILE A 36 -4.33 14.34 12.10
N ILE A 37 -4.15 14.01 10.83
CA ILE A 37 -5.26 13.83 9.87
C ILE A 37 -6.23 12.75 10.32
N LEU A 38 -5.72 11.61 10.77
CA LEU A 38 -6.54 10.48 11.20
C LEU A 38 -7.35 10.79 12.46
N PHE A 39 -6.77 11.48 13.45
CA PHE A 39 -7.49 11.92 14.65
C PHE A 39 -8.56 12.97 14.33
N ILE A 40 -8.26 13.94 13.46
CA ILE A 40 -9.25 14.90 12.98
C ILE A 40 -10.41 14.17 12.27
N ALA A 41 -10.09 13.25 11.36
CA ALA A 41 -11.10 12.51 10.61
C ALA A 41 -11.93 11.55 11.48
N LYS A 42 -11.35 11.05 12.57
CA LYS A 42 -12.05 10.21 13.55
C LYS A 42 -12.94 11.03 14.49
N GLY A 43 -12.58 12.28 14.77
CA GLY A 43 -13.30 13.15 15.70
C GLY A 43 -13.25 12.69 17.17
N SER A 44 -12.35 11.77 17.52
CA SER A 44 -12.24 11.20 18.87
C SER A 44 -10.84 10.67 19.15
N PHE A 45 -10.34 10.88 20.35
CA PHE A 45 -9.09 10.30 20.85
C PHE A 45 -9.27 8.91 21.51
N LYS A 46 -10.52 8.41 21.60
CA LYS A 46 -10.77 7.08 22.15
C LYS A 46 -10.36 6.01 21.14
N LEU A 47 -9.40 5.17 21.49
CA LEU A 47 -8.89 4.06 20.69
C LEU A 47 -9.33 2.73 21.27
N LYS A 48 -9.64 1.77 20.41
CA LYS A 48 -9.95 0.38 20.79
C LYS A 48 -8.64 -0.43 20.85
N PHE A 49 -8.11 -0.63 22.05
CA PHE A 49 -6.90 -1.42 22.29
C PHE A 49 -7.21 -2.92 22.22
N THR A 50 -7.43 -3.45 21.01
CA THR A 50 -7.57 -4.88 20.79
C THR A 50 -6.26 -5.46 20.28
N LYS A 51 -6.00 -6.75 20.56
CA LYS A 51 -4.81 -7.45 20.02
C LYS A 51 -4.76 -7.37 18.51
N THR A 52 -5.92 -7.43 17.84
CA THR A 52 -6.03 -7.34 16.39
C THR A 52 -5.62 -5.97 15.88
N ASN A 53 -6.09 -4.87 16.51
CA ASN A 53 -5.71 -3.52 16.10
C ASN A 53 -4.23 -3.24 16.31
N ILE A 54 -3.68 -3.70 17.43
CA ILE A 54 -2.24 -3.55 17.74
C ILE A 54 -1.40 -4.33 16.72
N LEU A 55 -1.75 -5.61 16.45
CA LEU A 55 -1.04 -6.42 15.48
C LEU A 55 -1.11 -5.81 14.07
N CYS A 56 -2.29 -5.35 13.65
CA CYS A 56 -2.46 -4.64 12.38
C CYS A 56 -1.57 -3.37 12.34
N GLY A 57 -1.55 -2.60 13.43
CA GLY A 57 -0.68 -1.43 13.56
C GLY A 57 0.80 -1.76 13.41
N VAL A 58 1.26 -2.87 13.98
CA VAL A 58 2.65 -3.35 13.78
C VAL A 58 2.91 -3.70 12.31
N MET A 59 1.96 -4.36 11.63
CA MET A 59 2.13 -4.66 10.20
C MET A 59 2.19 -3.38 9.36
N ILE A 60 1.32 -2.39 9.62
CA ILE A 60 1.34 -1.08 8.96
C ILE A 60 2.69 -0.37 9.16
N MET A 61 3.21 -0.37 10.38
CA MET A 61 4.52 0.21 10.70
C MET A 61 5.64 -0.47 9.90
N LEU A 62 5.67 -1.82 9.94
CA LEU A 62 6.69 -2.59 9.22
C LEU A 62 6.60 -2.37 7.71
N THR A 63 5.39 -2.44 7.14
CA THR A 63 5.17 -2.14 5.72
C THR A 63 5.73 -0.77 5.35
N GLY A 64 5.44 0.24 6.16
CA GLY A 64 5.87 1.61 5.94
C GLY A 64 7.38 1.79 5.97
N ILE A 65 8.08 1.23 6.97
CA ILE A 65 9.53 1.34 7.11
C ILE A 65 10.24 0.54 6.01
N LEU A 66 9.82 -0.70 5.79
CA LEU A 66 10.41 -1.59 4.80
C LEU A 66 10.27 -1.04 3.37
N TYR A 67 9.09 -0.51 3.03
CA TYR A 67 8.82 0.00 1.70
C TYR A 67 9.59 1.30 1.39
N VAL A 68 9.60 2.26 2.33
CA VAL A 68 10.41 3.49 2.14
C VAL A 68 11.89 3.15 2.08
N GLY A 69 12.36 2.24 2.93
CA GLY A 69 13.73 1.73 2.89
C GLY A 69 14.07 1.07 1.56
N ALA A 70 13.17 0.26 1.03
CA ALA A 70 13.32 -0.34 -0.29
C ALA A 70 13.46 0.71 -1.39
N ILE A 71 12.56 1.70 -1.46
CA ILE A 71 12.63 2.78 -2.47
C ILE A 71 13.94 3.55 -2.39
N LYS A 72 14.52 3.72 -1.20
CA LYS A 72 15.83 4.39 -1.03
C LYS A 72 17.00 3.53 -1.48
N LEU A 73 16.90 2.20 -1.38
CA LEU A 73 17.98 1.26 -1.64
C LEU A 73 17.89 0.55 -3.00
N THR A 74 16.76 0.65 -3.72
CA THR A 74 16.59 0.11 -5.08
C THR A 74 15.82 1.10 -5.95
N THR A 75 15.38 0.68 -7.13
CA THR A 75 14.49 1.53 -7.95
C THR A 75 13.08 1.53 -7.39
N ALA A 76 12.36 2.64 -7.54
CA ALA A 76 10.95 2.72 -7.11
C ALA A 76 10.10 1.66 -7.84
N GLY A 77 10.40 1.39 -9.12
CA GLY A 77 9.74 0.36 -9.91
C GLY A 77 9.97 -1.06 -9.35
N THR A 78 11.22 -1.41 -9.04
CA THR A 78 11.52 -2.72 -8.44
C THR A 78 10.87 -2.87 -7.07
N ALA A 79 10.92 -1.81 -6.23
CA ALA A 79 10.32 -1.84 -4.90
C ALA A 79 8.81 -2.11 -4.97
N ILE A 80 8.10 -1.42 -5.84
CA ILE A 80 6.63 -1.59 -5.98
C ILE A 80 6.25 -2.97 -6.51
N ILE A 81 6.97 -3.49 -7.53
CA ILE A 81 6.67 -4.83 -8.07
C ILE A 81 6.84 -5.91 -7.01
N LEU A 82 7.96 -5.89 -6.29
CA LEU A 82 8.24 -6.90 -5.27
C LEU A 82 7.24 -6.83 -4.11
N GLN A 83 6.77 -5.64 -3.74
CA GLN A 83 5.70 -5.48 -2.76
C GLN A 83 4.37 -6.07 -3.26
N TYR A 84 4.11 -5.99 -4.57
CA TYR A 84 2.87 -6.51 -5.17
C TYR A 84 2.81 -8.04 -5.31
N ILE A 85 3.67 -8.78 -4.60
CA ILE A 85 3.40 -10.18 -4.24
C ILE A 85 2.19 -10.28 -3.27
N ALA A 86 1.82 -9.20 -2.61
CA ALA A 86 0.74 -9.17 -1.61
C ALA A 86 -0.61 -9.73 -2.10
N PRO A 87 -1.15 -9.42 -3.29
CA PRO A 87 -2.38 -10.03 -3.79
C PRO A 87 -2.32 -11.57 -3.87
N ILE A 88 -1.18 -12.12 -4.25
CA ILE A 88 -0.97 -13.59 -4.29
C ILE A 88 -1.04 -14.15 -2.87
N LEU A 89 -0.36 -13.51 -1.93
CA LEU A 89 -0.33 -13.94 -0.52
C LEU A 89 -1.71 -13.84 0.12
N VAL A 90 -2.47 -12.77 -0.14
CA VAL A 90 -3.84 -12.60 0.32
C VAL A 90 -4.74 -13.70 -0.24
N PHE A 91 -4.65 -13.98 -1.55
CA PHE A 91 -5.42 -15.05 -2.18
C PHE A 91 -5.09 -16.42 -1.58
N LEU A 92 -3.81 -16.75 -1.43
CA LEU A 92 -3.38 -18.01 -0.83
C LEU A 92 -3.86 -18.15 0.62
N TYR A 93 -3.80 -17.08 1.40
CA TYR A 93 -4.30 -17.07 2.78
C TYR A 93 -5.81 -17.38 2.84
N GLU A 94 -6.61 -16.71 2.01
CA GLU A 94 -8.07 -16.93 1.97
C GLU A 94 -8.42 -18.38 1.58
N VAL A 95 -7.65 -18.99 0.67
CA VAL A 95 -7.87 -20.37 0.20
C VAL A 95 -7.40 -21.37 1.25
N ILE A 96 -6.16 -21.22 1.75
CA ILE A 96 -5.52 -22.26 2.60
C ILE A 96 -6.04 -22.18 4.03
N PHE A 97 -6.09 -20.99 4.62
CA PHE A 97 -6.39 -20.83 6.05
C PHE A 97 -7.87 -20.56 6.34
N LYS A 98 -8.58 -19.88 5.44
CA LYS A 98 -10.02 -19.66 5.59
C LYS A 98 -10.88 -20.70 4.88
N GLY A 99 -10.27 -21.68 4.19
CA GLY A 99 -10.98 -22.72 3.48
C GLY A 99 -11.89 -22.20 2.34
N ARG A 100 -11.61 -20.97 1.84
CA ARG A 100 -12.36 -20.39 0.74
C ARG A 100 -12.17 -21.27 -0.50
N LYS A 101 -13.26 -21.72 -1.10
CA LYS A 101 -13.16 -22.45 -2.38
C LYS A 101 -12.57 -21.52 -3.44
N ALA A 102 -11.34 -21.80 -3.85
CA ALA A 102 -10.69 -21.12 -4.95
C ALA A 102 -11.44 -21.38 -6.25
N ARG A 103 -11.70 -20.33 -7.02
CA ARG A 103 -12.13 -20.49 -8.41
C ARG A 103 -10.92 -20.34 -9.31
N THR A 104 -10.83 -21.19 -10.31
CA THR A 104 -9.74 -21.11 -11.30
C THR A 104 -9.65 -19.72 -11.92
N SER A 105 -10.79 -19.06 -12.16
CA SER A 105 -10.82 -17.69 -12.69
C SER A 105 -10.16 -16.67 -11.75
N GLU A 106 -10.37 -16.76 -10.42
CA GLU A 106 -9.75 -15.85 -9.44
C GLU A 106 -8.22 -16.07 -9.41
N ALA A 107 -7.78 -17.34 -9.42
CA ALA A 107 -6.36 -17.65 -9.44
C ALA A 107 -5.69 -17.16 -10.74
N VAL A 108 -6.32 -17.38 -11.89
CA VAL A 108 -5.80 -16.91 -13.19
C VAL A 108 -5.74 -15.39 -13.22
N ILE A 109 -6.78 -14.69 -12.79
CA ILE A 109 -6.79 -13.23 -12.76
C ILE A 109 -5.68 -12.70 -11.84
N THR A 110 -5.52 -13.26 -10.63
CA THR A 110 -4.47 -12.86 -9.69
C THR A 110 -3.07 -13.04 -10.31
N LEU A 111 -2.83 -14.16 -11.01
CA LEU A 111 -1.58 -14.40 -11.72
C LEU A 111 -1.40 -13.44 -12.91
N CYS A 112 -2.44 -13.16 -13.68
CA CYS A 112 -2.38 -12.20 -14.78
C CYS A 112 -2.09 -10.78 -14.28
N VAL A 113 -2.69 -10.36 -13.17
CA VAL A 113 -2.41 -9.07 -12.52
C VAL A 113 -0.94 -9.01 -12.11
N PHE A 114 -0.43 -10.03 -11.44
CA PHE A 114 0.98 -10.07 -11.04
C PHE A 114 1.92 -10.05 -12.25
N ALA A 115 1.66 -10.87 -13.25
CA ALA A 115 2.45 -10.89 -14.49
C ALA A 115 2.42 -9.54 -15.22
N GLY A 116 1.26 -8.88 -15.26
CA GLY A 116 1.11 -7.55 -15.82
C GLY A 116 1.89 -6.49 -15.03
N CYS A 117 1.91 -6.56 -13.70
CA CYS A 117 2.75 -5.70 -12.86
C CYS A 117 4.24 -5.92 -13.17
N VAL A 118 4.71 -7.16 -13.22
CA VAL A 118 6.10 -7.48 -13.57
C VAL A 118 6.45 -6.93 -14.95
N LEU A 119 5.56 -7.10 -15.93
CA LEU A 119 5.77 -6.62 -17.29
C LEU A 119 5.80 -5.09 -17.37
N SER A 120 4.96 -4.39 -16.57
CA SER A 120 4.92 -2.91 -16.54
C SER A 120 6.24 -2.29 -16.12
N PHE A 121 7.07 -3.01 -15.41
CA PHE A 121 8.35 -2.52 -14.91
C PHE A 121 9.54 -3.35 -15.38
N ALA A 122 9.35 -4.23 -16.36
CA ALA A 122 10.41 -5.13 -16.83
C ALA A 122 11.71 -4.40 -17.20
N ASP A 123 11.57 -3.19 -17.78
CA ASP A 123 12.70 -2.36 -18.17
C ASP A 123 13.39 -1.62 -16.98
N SER A 124 12.73 -1.58 -15.80
CA SER A 124 13.21 -0.88 -14.61
C SER A 124 13.57 -1.80 -13.43
N ILE A 125 13.44 -3.12 -13.63
CA ILE A 125 13.83 -4.11 -12.61
C ILE A 125 15.36 -4.11 -12.47
N ASP A 126 15.83 -3.75 -11.29
CA ASP A 126 17.23 -3.82 -10.93
C ASP A 126 17.45 -4.84 -9.81
N MET A 127 18.06 -5.96 -10.17
CA MET A 127 18.37 -7.06 -9.24
C MET A 127 19.72 -6.92 -8.57
N THR A 128 20.49 -5.86 -8.86
CA THR A 128 21.81 -5.64 -8.25
C THR A 128 21.71 -5.16 -6.80
N HIS A 129 20.62 -4.49 -6.44
CA HIS A 129 20.38 -3.94 -5.11
C HIS A 129 19.69 -4.96 -4.18
N VAL A 130 20.41 -6.02 -3.80
CA VAL A 130 19.85 -7.18 -3.07
C VAL A 130 19.12 -6.78 -1.78
N LEU A 131 19.70 -5.87 -0.98
CA LEU A 131 19.08 -5.45 0.29
C LEU A 131 17.76 -4.70 0.03
N GLY A 132 17.73 -3.76 -0.90
CA GLY A 132 16.53 -3.01 -1.25
C GLY A 132 15.42 -3.93 -1.77
N ASN A 133 15.78 -4.89 -2.61
CA ASN A 133 14.86 -5.89 -3.15
C ASN A 133 14.31 -6.81 -2.06
N PHE A 134 15.14 -7.23 -1.11
CA PHE A 134 14.72 -8.02 0.04
C PHE A 134 13.74 -7.25 0.94
N LEU A 135 14.02 -5.97 1.24
CA LEU A 135 13.11 -5.12 2.00
C LEU A 135 11.76 -4.94 1.29
N ALA A 136 11.78 -4.75 -0.04
CA ALA A 136 10.57 -4.65 -0.85
C ALA A 136 9.72 -5.92 -0.77
N LEU A 137 10.35 -7.09 -0.91
CA LEU A 137 9.65 -8.38 -0.81
C LEU A 137 9.05 -8.56 0.59
N LEU A 138 9.83 -8.26 1.63
CA LEU A 138 9.35 -8.36 3.02
C LEU A 138 8.21 -7.37 3.30
N SER A 139 8.24 -6.17 2.70
CA SER A 139 7.11 -5.24 2.76
C SER A 139 5.85 -5.80 2.12
N GLY A 140 5.96 -6.61 1.08
CA GLY A 140 4.82 -7.32 0.47
C GLY A 140 4.17 -8.32 1.42
N PHE A 141 4.95 -9.05 2.21
CA PHE A 141 4.41 -9.95 3.23
C PHE A 141 3.68 -9.18 4.34
N THR A 142 4.27 -8.10 4.85
CA THR A 142 3.64 -7.28 5.90
C THR A 142 2.39 -6.57 5.37
N PHE A 143 2.38 -6.12 4.12
CA PHE A 143 1.24 -5.50 3.48
C PHE A 143 0.08 -6.50 3.25
N ALA A 144 0.38 -7.73 2.85
CA ALA A 144 -0.62 -8.79 2.77
C ALA A 144 -1.26 -9.06 4.15
N ALA A 145 -0.43 -9.16 5.19
CA ALA A 145 -0.90 -9.35 6.56
C ALA A 145 -1.76 -8.16 7.04
N GLU A 146 -1.37 -6.93 6.72
CA GLU A 146 -2.15 -5.72 6.98
C GLU A 146 -3.56 -5.81 6.37
N ILE A 147 -3.66 -6.14 5.06
CA ILE A 147 -4.95 -6.27 4.36
C ILE A 147 -5.82 -7.36 5.00
N ILE A 148 -5.22 -8.52 5.32
CA ILE A 148 -5.93 -9.66 5.91
C ILE A 148 -6.47 -9.31 7.30
N ILE A 149 -5.63 -8.74 8.17
CA ILE A 149 -6.01 -8.40 9.54
C ILE A 149 -7.01 -7.26 9.56
N MET A 150 -6.81 -6.23 8.73
CA MET A 150 -7.69 -5.09 8.62
C MET A 150 -9.10 -5.49 8.16
N ASN A 151 -9.21 -6.47 7.25
CA ASN A 151 -10.48 -7.04 6.80
C ASN A 151 -11.11 -8.02 7.80
N GLY A 152 -10.32 -8.55 8.74
CA GLY A 152 -10.75 -9.54 9.72
C GLY A 152 -11.81 -9.01 10.69
N GLU A 153 -12.50 -9.95 11.35
CA GLU A 153 -13.44 -9.64 12.43
C GLU A 153 -12.72 -9.07 13.65
N GLY A 154 -13.38 -8.16 14.38
CA GLY A 154 -12.81 -7.53 15.58
C GLY A 154 -11.76 -6.45 15.32
N SER A 155 -11.40 -6.19 14.06
CA SER A 155 -10.51 -5.10 13.68
C SER A 155 -11.31 -3.81 13.45
N ASP A 156 -10.87 -2.71 14.07
CA ASP A 156 -11.25 -1.35 13.71
C ASP A 156 -10.13 -0.78 12.83
N SER A 157 -10.43 -0.64 11.54
CA SER A 157 -9.40 -0.29 10.56
C SER A 157 -8.82 1.11 10.76
N VAL A 158 -9.63 2.07 11.24
CA VAL A 158 -9.13 3.43 11.53
C VAL A 158 -8.22 3.41 12.75
N ASP A 159 -8.62 2.70 13.81
CA ASP A 159 -7.79 2.56 15.00
C ASP A 159 -6.49 1.80 14.70
N SER A 160 -6.56 0.73 13.89
CA SER A 160 -5.36 0.01 13.43
C SER A 160 -4.39 0.93 12.69
N THR A 161 -4.93 1.81 11.82
CA THR A 161 -4.11 2.76 11.07
C THR A 161 -3.51 3.83 11.98
N ILE A 162 -4.25 4.29 13.01
CA ILE A 162 -3.71 5.20 14.03
C ILE A 162 -2.59 4.52 14.82
N PHE A 163 -2.76 3.26 15.25
CA PHE A 163 -1.69 2.51 15.92
C PHE A 163 -0.46 2.36 15.04
N GLY A 164 -0.64 2.04 13.74
CA GLY A 164 0.48 1.87 12.81
C GLY A 164 1.28 3.15 12.63
N ASN A 165 0.61 4.29 12.44
CA ASN A 165 1.28 5.59 12.37
C ASN A 165 1.91 5.98 13.70
N GLY A 166 1.25 5.70 14.84
CA GLY A 166 1.78 5.95 16.17
C GLY A 166 3.07 5.15 16.45
N PHE A 167 3.07 3.87 16.13
CA PHE A 167 4.25 3.01 16.27
C PHE A 167 5.38 3.46 15.32
N SER A 168 5.06 3.78 14.07
CA SER A 168 6.02 4.33 13.11
C SER A 168 6.68 5.61 13.65
N PHE A 169 5.88 6.53 14.15
CA PHE A 169 6.37 7.78 14.73
C PHE A 169 7.29 7.52 15.93
N ILE A 170 6.84 6.70 16.91
CA ILE A 170 7.60 6.42 18.13
C ILE A 170 8.93 5.72 17.81
N VAL A 171 8.91 4.72 16.93
CA VAL A 171 10.12 3.95 16.56
C VAL A 171 11.11 4.79 15.77
N CYS A 172 10.64 5.65 14.89
CA CYS A 172 11.51 6.47 14.04
C CYS A 172 11.94 7.78 14.71
N LEU A 173 11.25 8.23 15.76
CA LEU A 173 11.53 9.50 16.44
C LEU A 173 12.97 9.65 16.95
N PRO A 174 13.62 8.65 17.58
CA PRO A 174 15.01 8.78 18.05
C PRO A 174 15.98 9.06 16.89
N PHE A 175 15.78 8.42 15.74
CA PHE A 175 16.61 8.64 14.54
C PHE A 175 16.40 10.05 14.00
N PHE A 176 15.13 10.47 13.87
CA PHE A 176 14.80 11.82 13.41
C PHE A 176 15.40 12.91 14.31
N ILE A 177 15.32 12.77 15.64
CA ILE A 177 15.92 13.74 16.58
C ILE A 177 17.45 13.77 16.42
N HIS A 178 18.09 12.61 16.25
CA HIS A 178 19.53 12.52 16.05
C HIS A 178 19.95 13.23 14.75
N ASP A 179 19.18 13.08 13.68
CA ASP A 179 19.54 13.55 12.35
C ASP A 179 19.13 15.01 12.08
N ILE A 180 18.22 15.60 12.90
CA ILE A 180 17.75 16.99 12.76
C ILE A 180 18.87 18.01 12.46
N PRO A 181 20.04 17.99 13.15
CA PRO A 181 21.06 19.00 12.89
C PRO A 181 21.65 18.97 11.48
N GLY A 182 21.55 17.82 10.80
CA GLY A 182 22.07 17.60 9.44
C GLY A 182 21.00 17.58 8.36
N LEU A 183 19.72 17.59 8.72
CA LEU A 183 18.64 17.50 7.74
C LEU A 183 18.46 18.80 6.96
N PRO A 184 18.39 18.76 5.63
CA PRO A 184 18.10 19.94 4.83
C PRO A 184 16.60 20.27 4.89
N PHE A 185 16.25 21.31 5.65
CA PHE A 185 14.89 21.87 5.73
C PHE A 185 14.66 22.94 4.65
N ASP A 186 15.04 22.63 3.41
CA ASP A 186 14.75 23.48 2.26
C ASP A 186 13.30 23.33 1.77
N ALA A 187 12.86 24.30 0.95
CA ALA A 187 11.48 24.33 0.44
C ALA A 187 11.12 23.08 -0.36
N THR A 188 12.09 22.47 -1.06
CA THR A 188 11.86 21.26 -1.87
C THR A 188 11.55 20.06 -0.98
N ASN A 189 12.42 19.79 -0.01
CA ASN A 189 12.21 18.67 0.93
C ASN A 189 10.90 18.85 1.71
N ILE A 190 10.63 20.05 2.25
CA ILE A 190 9.40 20.33 3.01
C ILE A 190 8.17 20.11 2.13
N THR A 191 8.18 20.61 0.89
CA THR A 191 7.04 20.47 -0.02
C THR A 191 6.75 18.99 -0.32
N TRP A 192 7.77 18.20 -0.65
CA TRP A 192 7.59 16.78 -0.94
C TRP A 192 7.19 15.97 0.30
N VAL A 193 7.73 16.30 1.48
CA VAL A 193 7.31 15.68 2.75
C VAL A 193 5.84 16.00 3.05
N LEU A 194 5.38 17.22 2.83
CA LEU A 194 3.98 17.59 3.02
C LEU A 194 3.05 16.88 2.02
N ILE A 195 3.41 16.84 0.74
CA ILE A 195 2.64 16.11 -0.28
C ILE A 195 2.55 14.62 0.08
N LEU A 196 3.68 14.00 0.42
CA LEU A 196 3.76 12.61 0.84
C LEU A 196 2.88 12.36 2.08
N SER A 197 2.98 13.22 3.08
CA SER A 197 2.32 13.02 4.38
C SER A 197 0.82 13.25 4.31
N VAL A 198 0.37 14.31 3.62
CA VAL A 198 -1.05 14.69 3.59
C VAL A 198 -1.82 13.83 2.61
N PHE A 199 -1.38 13.78 1.36
CA PHE A 199 -2.14 13.15 0.29
C PHE A 199 -1.84 11.66 0.17
N GLN A 200 -0.55 11.32 0.02
CA GLN A 200 -0.13 9.96 -0.26
C GLN A 200 -0.28 9.04 0.96
N PHE A 201 -0.10 9.57 2.17
CA PHE A 201 -0.15 8.75 3.38
C PHE A 201 -1.39 9.05 4.25
N GLY A 202 -1.62 10.27 4.67
CA GLY A 202 -2.73 10.62 5.57
C GLY A 202 -4.10 10.36 4.96
N LEU A 203 -4.40 11.03 3.85
CA LEU A 203 -5.69 10.89 3.15
C LEU A 203 -5.85 9.48 2.55
N ALA A 204 -4.81 8.94 1.91
CA ALA A 204 -4.87 7.63 1.29
C ALA A 204 -5.10 6.53 2.33
N ASN A 205 -4.40 6.54 3.47
CA ASN A 205 -4.59 5.56 4.53
C ASN A 205 -5.98 5.66 5.18
N LEU A 206 -6.53 6.85 5.30
CA LEU A 206 -7.91 7.03 5.76
C LEU A 206 -8.92 6.40 4.78
N LEU A 207 -8.74 6.63 3.49
CA LEU A 207 -9.58 6.05 2.44
C LEU A 207 -9.41 4.52 2.39
N PHE A 208 -8.18 4.03 2.54
CA PHE A 208 -7.87 2.61 2.61
C PHE A 208 -8.57 1.95 3.81
N ALA A 209 -8.39 2.49 5.01
CA ALA A 209 -8.98 1.97 6.23
C ALA A 209 -10.52 1.86 6.14
N LYS A 210 -11.17 2.88 5.59
CA LYS A 210 -12.63 2.88 5.38
C LYS A 210 -13.05 1.96 4.22
N GLY A 211 -12.30 1.96 3.13
CA GLY A 211 -12.61 1.20 1.93
C GLY A 211 -12.41 -0.31 2.09
N CYS A 212 -11.36 -0.71 2.80
CA CYS A 212 -11.00 -2.10 3.03
C CYS A 212 -12.12 -2.88 3.75
N LYS A 213 -12.88 -2.23 4.62
CA LYS A 213 -14.03 -2.84 5.30
C LYS A 213 -15.27 -3.07 4.42
N LEU A 214 -15.33 -2.45 3.25
CA LEU A 214 -16.51 -2.51 2.36
C LEU A 214 -16.44 -3.67 1.36
N ILE A 215 -15.27 -4.25 1.14
CA ILE A 215 -14.99 -5.30 0.18
C ILE A 215 -14.19 -6.43 0.82
N ASP A 216 -14.05 -7.57 0.15
CA ASP A 216 -13.22 -8.67 0.68
C ASP A 216 -11.72 -8.42 0.45
N SER A 217 -10.88 -9.19 1.17
CA SER A 217 -9.41 -9.01 1.16
C SER A 217 -8.82 -9.20 -0.24
N VAL A 218 -9.30 -10.19 -1.01
CA VAL A 218 -8.81 -10.47 -2.36
C VAL A 218 -9.18 -9.34 -3.30
N GLU A 219 -10.44 -8.88 -3.26
CA GLU A 219 -10.89 -7.75 -4.05
C GLU A 219 -10.13 -6.48 -3.69
N CYS A 220 -9.90 -6.22 -2.40
CA CYS A 220 -9.14 -5.08 -1.92
C CYS A 220 -7.72 -5.10 -2.50
N SER A 221 -7.02 -6.22 -2.37
CA SER A 221 -5.64 -6.36 -2.86
C SER A 221 -5.53 -6.22 -4.38
N LEU A 222 -6.50 -6.76 -5.13
CA LEU A 222 -6.52 -6.63 -6.59
C LEU A 222 -6.81 -5.20 -7.06
N LEU A 223 -7.73 -4.48 -6.42
CA LEU A 223 -8.00 -3.08 -6.78
C LEU A 223 -6.83 -2.15 -6.47
N LEU A 224 -6.03 -2.46 -5.45
CA LEU A 224 -4.82 -1.70 -5.15
C LEU A 224 -3.75 -1.84 -6.24
N THR A 225 -3.77 -2.88 -7.07
CA THR A 225 -2.82 -3.02 -8.18
C THR A 225 -2.97 -1.96 -9.29
N ILE A 226 -3.95 -1.07 -9.16
CA ILE A 226 -4.02 0.16 -9.94
C ILE A 226 -2.83 1.09 -9.61
N GLU A 227 -2.31 1.05 -8.38
CA GLU A 227 -1.16 1.86 -7.96
C GLU A 227 0.07 1.70 -8.86
N PRO A 228 0.63 0.50 -9.07
CA PRO A 228 1.80 0.34 -9.92
C PRO A 228 1.56 0.74 -11.38
N ILE A 229 0.31 0.70 -11.87
CA ILE A 229 -0.01 1.12 -13.23
C ILE A 229 0.09 2.64 -13.38
N PHE A 230 -0.37 3.37 -12.36
CA PHE A 230 -0.35 4.83 -12.37
C PHE A 230 0.97 5.41 -11.87
N ASN A 231 1.79 4.64 -11.16
CA ASN A 231 3.08 5.10 -10.64
C ASN A 231 4.05 5.63 -11.73
N PRO A 232 4.18 5.05 -12.93
CA PRO A 232 5.03 5.60 -13.99
C PRO A 232 4.57 6.95 -14.52
N ILE A 233 3.29 7.31 -14.39
CA ILE A 233 2.75 8.57 -14.92
C ILE A 233 3.37 9.80 -14.23
N PRO A 234 3.36 9.94 -12.88
CA PRO A 234 4.06 11.03 -12.21
C PRO A 234 5.56 11.05 -12.50
N VAL A 235 6.21 9.88 -12.63
CA VAL A 235 7.63 9.78 -12.99
C VAL A 235 7.86 10.33 -14.40
N ALA A 236 7.03 9.96 -15.37
CA ALA A 236 7.13 10.47 -16.74
C ALA A 236 6.91 11.99 -16.80
N VAL A 237 5.90 12.51 -16.07
CA VAL A 237 5.55 13.95 -16.10
C VAL A 237 6.60 14.80 -15.36
N ILE A 238 7.11 14.34 -14.23
CA ILE A 238 8.00 15.12 -13.34
C ILE A 238 9.47 14.94 -13.73
N CYS A 239 9.87 13.69 -14.07
CA CYS A 239 11.25 13.37 -14.43
C CYS A 239 11.50 13.39 -15.95
N GLY A 240 10.47 13.56 -16.78
CA GLY A 240 10.57 13.56 -18.23
C GLY A 240 10.88 12.20 -18.86
N GLU A 241 10.73 11.10 -18.11
CA GLU A 241 10.97 9.75 -18.59
C GLU A 241 9.83 9.27 -19.49
N ARG A 242 10.17 8.59 -20.60
CA ARG A 242 9.15 8.00 -21.48
C ARG A 242 8.80 6.60 -21.01
N MET A 243 7.50 6.31 -20.95
CA MET A 243 7.03 4.94 -20.70
C MET A 243 7.41 4.03 -21.85
N GLY A 244 8.05 2.92 -21.54
CA GLY A 244 8.39 1.89 -22.54
C GLY A 244 7.15 1.15 -23.05
N ASN A 245 7.27 0.49 -24.21
CA ASN A 245 6.18 -0.31 -24.78
C ASN A 245 5.78 -1.47 -23.84
N LEU A 246 6.73 -2.07 -23.15
CA LEU A 246 6.46 -3.13 -22.15
C LEU A 246 5.65 -2.60 -20.98
N SER A 247 5.95 -1.39 -20.49
CA SER A 247 5.17 -0.73 -19.43
C SER A 247 3.72 -0.52 -19.83
N LEU A 248 3.47 -0.05 -21.05
CA LEU A 248 2.11 0.14 -21.57
C LEU A 248 1.36 -1.19 -21.72
N LEU A 249 2.04 -2.23 -22.18
CA LEU A 249 1.46 -3.57 -22.35
C LEU A 249 1.12 -4.20 -21.00
N GLY A 250 2.01 -4.10 -20.03
CA GLY A 250 1.78 -4.56 -18.66
C GLY A 250 0.60 -3.85 -18.00
N ALA A 251 0.52 -2.52 -18.13
CA ALA A 251 -0.60 -1.72 -17.65
C ALA A 251 -1.94 -2.18 -18.27
N ALA A 252 -1.96 -2.43 -19.59
CA ALA A 252 -3.15 -2.93 -20.29
C ALA A 252 -3.58 -4.29 -19.75
N VAL A 253 -2.65 -5.23 -19.52
CA VAL A 253 -2.93 -6.55 -18.95
C VAL A 253 -3.56 -6.43 -17.56
N VAL A 254 -3.02 -5.58 -16.69
CA VAL A 254 -3.58 -5.38 -15.34
C VAL A 254 -4.96 -4.76 -15.40
N ILE A 255 -5.16 -3.69 -16.19
CA ILE A 255 -6.48 -3.05 -16.33
C ILE A 255 -7.52 -4.03 -16.85
N MET A 256 -7.20 -4.81 -17.89
CA MET A 256 -8.10 -5.83 -18.42
C MET A 256 -8.43 -6.88 -17.36
N SER A 257 -7.42 -7.37 -16.62
CA SER A 257 -7.60 -8.38 -15.58
C SER A 257 -8.51 -7.89 -14.45
N ILE A 258 -8.29 -6.67 -13.96
CA ILE A 258 -9.13 -6.05 -12.92
C ILE A 258 -10.56 -5.83 -13.45
N THR A 259 -10.69 -5.38 -14.69
CA THR A 259 -12.01 -5.17 -15.32
C THR A 259 -12.76 -6.50 -15.43
N MET A 260 -12.11 -7.55 -15.89
CA MET A 260 -12.69 -8.90 -15.95
C MET A 260 -13.07 -9.43 -14.56
N TYR A 261 -12.25 -9.16 -13.54
CA TYR A 261 -12.57 -9.51 -12.16
C TYR A 261 -13.82 -8.78 -11.68
N THR A 262 -13.87 -7.46 -11.91
CA THR A 262 -14.94 -6.59 -11.41
C THR A 262 -16.28 -6.82 -12.10
N LEU A 263 -16.26 -7.12 -13.40
CA LEU A 263 -17.46 -7.40 -14.21
C LEU A 263 -17.93 -8.85 -14.14
N ASN A 264 -17.24 -9.72 -13.39
CA ASN A 264 -17.65 -11.13 -13.28
C ASN A 264 -18.93 -11.24 -12.44
N PRO A 265 -20.10 -11.63 -13.03
CA PRO A 265 -21.39 -11.67 -12.34
C PRO A 265 -21.39 -12.55 -11.08
N ARG A 266 -20.58 -13.60 -11.11
CA ARG A 266 -20.44 -14.56 -10.00
C ARG A 266 -19.67 -13.98 -8.81
N ILE A 267 -18.90 -12.90 -9.01
CA ILE A 267 -18.23 -12.16 -7.94
C ILE A 267 -19.21 -11.16 -7.34
N GLU A 268 -20.08 -10.58 -8.16
CA GLU A 268 -21.15 -9.66 -7.73
C GLU A 268 -22.18 -10.34 -6.83
N GLU A 269 -22.55 -11.59 -7.13
CA GLU A 269 -23.41 -12.41 -6.25
C GLU A 269 -22.78 -12.63 -4.87
N ARG A 270 -21.46 -12.80 -4.77
CA ARG A 270 -20.78 -12.92 -3.47
C ARG A 270 -20.68 -11.60 -2.72
N ARG A 271 -20.51 -10.49 -3.43
CA ARG A 271 -20.55 -9.15 -2.83
C ARG A 271 -21.88 -8.88 -2.16
N THR A 272 -22.98 -9.23 -2.82
CA THR A 272 -24.34 -9.07 -2.29
C THR A 272 -24.60 -9.99 -1.11
N ALA A 273 -24.20 -11.26 -1.19
CA ALA A 273 -24.34 -12.22 -0.10
C ALA A 273 -23.46 -11.86 1.12
N GLY A 274 -22.23 -11.36 0.90
CA GLY A 274 -21.33 -10.93 1.96
C GLY A 274 -21.83 -9.65 2.67
N LYS A 275 -22.39 -8.70 1.91
CA LYS A 275 -23.02 -7.49 2.47
C LYS A 275 -24.26 -7.83 3.30
N ALA A 276 -25.10 -8.76 2.85
CA ALA A 276 -26.27 -9.22 3.59
C ALA A 276 -25.90 -9.85 4.93
N LYS A 277 -24.82 -10.66 4.99
CA LYS A 277 -24.30 -11.23 6.24
C LYS A 277 -23.71 -10.17 7.20
N LYS A 278 -23.01 -9.17 6.69
CA LYS A 278 -22.44 -8.08 7.52
C LYS A 278 -23.51 -7.15 8.10
N ASN A 279 -24.67 -7.01 7.45
CA ASN A 279 -25.77 -6.17 7.91
C ASN A 279 -26.74 -6.92 8.86
N ALA A 280 -26.62 -8.25 8.97
CA ALA A 280 -27.47 -9.10 9.80
C ALA A 280 -26.83 -9.52 11.15
N GLY A 281 -25.58 -9.15 11.41
CA GLY A 281 -24.86 -9.35 12.67
C GLY A 281 -24.32 -8.04 13.23
#